data_412f1936ce74aa0b749aa7d5acbaf764
#
_entry.id   412f1936ce74aa0b749aa7d5acbaf764
#
_cell.length_a   1.000
_cell.length_b   1.000
_cell.length_c   1.000
_cell.angle_alpha   90.00
_cell.angle_beta   90.00
_cell.angle_gamma   90.00
#
_symmetry.space_group_name_H-M   'P 1'
#
loop_
_entity.id
_entity.type
_entity.pdbx_description
1 polymer ?
#
loop_
_entity_poly.entity_id
_entity_poly.type
_entity_poly.pdbx_seq_one_letter_code
_entity_poly.pdbx_strand_id
1 'polypeptide(L)'
;TRKAEEFLNQHLELTKPLALPKSVSKEIKKMKNYEPDRHIRLMRYDFHPTVDKGWAVSEVNSDVPGGFAEASFMPKVAIKYLDGEKFSSINFGEIMVEAIEKKVPKNGRIMMVHCTCYSDDRQVMQFLGDRLSEKGYQVLYGAADHIRFKDNIAYSILDGNEGKLDCIFRFTPLEWLTDIKPKHWQGYFDTVTASCNHPVAMYAQTKRFPLIWDAMEENGISLETWRELLPDTIEVKDAKGKEGYIFKPACGRVGEKISIEEACRGDEYKKILNDVKKHPKKYLAQKKFHSLPLLGENGEEFHVCLGSYTVEGAHAGYYARISKTARIDSNAADIPVLIEEGGDEYDS
;
A
#
# COMPACT_ATOMS: atom_id res chain seq x y z
N THR A 1 7.60 2.65 10.15
CA THR A 1 7.61 3.20 8.77
C THR A 1 7.57 4.71 8.77
N ARG A 2 6.58 5.38 9.42
CA ARG A 2 6.42 6.85 9.41
C ARG A 2 7.69 7.59 9.86
N LYS A 3 8.31 7.20 11.00
CA LYS A 3 9.59 7.79 11.46
C LYS A 3 10.70 7.66 10.41
N ALA A 4 10.73 6.54 9.69
CA ALA A 4 11.67 6.31 8.60
C ALA A 4 11.43 7.26 7.43
N GLU A 5 10.18 7.52 7.06
CA GLU A 5 9.80 8.45 6.00
C GLU A 5 10.16 9.90 6.37
N GLU A 6 9.90 10.31 7.61
CA GLU A 6 10.28 11.62 8.14
C GLU A 6 11.79 11.82 8.13
N PHE A 7 12.55 10.80 8.58
CA PHE A 7 14.00 10.81 8.54
C PHE A 7 14.54 10.94 7.10
N LEU A 8 14.04 10.14 6.17
CA LEU A 8 14.46 10.19 4.76
C LEU A 8 14.13 11.52 4.10
N ASN A 9 13.07 12.18 4.52
CA ASN A 9 12.75 13.52 4.02
C ASN A 9 13.78 14.59 4.45
N GLN A 10 14.48 14.36 5.56
CA GLN A 10 15.58 15.20 6.03
C GLN A 10 16.95 14.75 5.47
N HIS A 11 17.08 13.50 5.01
CA HIS A 11 18.30 12.86 4.52
C HIS A 11 18.15 12.35 3.09
N LEU A 12 17.88 13.29 2.16
CA LEU A 12 17.57 12.97 0.76
C LEU A 12 18.72 12.27 0.02
N GLU A 13 19.94 12.44 0.46
CA GLU A 13 21.14 11.77 -0.07
C GLU A 13 21.06 10.24 0.07
N LEU A 14 20.40 9.75 1.12
CA LEU A 14 20.18 8.31 1.36
C LEU A 14 19.13 7.69 0.42
N THR A 15 18.32 8.49 -0.25
CA THR A 15 17.20 7.98 -1.07
C THR A 15 17.60 7.42 -2.43
N LYS A 16 18.85 7.61 -2.85
CA LYS A 16 19.34 7.18 -4.18
C LYS A 16 19.13 5.67 -4.47
N PRO A 17 19.40 4.73 -3.52
CA PRO A 17 19.19 3.31 -3.75
C PRO A 17 17.71 2.91 -3.93
N LEU A 18 16.76 3.74 -3.50
CA LEU A 18 15.32 3.50 -3.65
C LEU A 18 14.88 3.45 -5.12
N ALA A 19 15.67 4.03 -6.02
CA ALA A 19 15.42 4.08 -7.46
C ALA A 19 14.01 4.59 -7.81
N LEU A 20 13.51 5.57 -7.05
CA LEU A 20 12.23 6.23 -7.34
C LEU A 20 12.20 6.81 -8.76
N PRO A 21 11.03 6.95 -9.40
CA PRO A 21 10.91 7.66 -10.66
C PRO A 21 11.61 9.02 -10.59
N LYS A 22 12.37 9.37 -11.64
CA LYS A 22 13.17 10.62 -11.65
C LYS A 22 12.32 11.87 -11.38
N SER A 23 11.10 11.90 -11.91
CA SER A 23 10.13 12.97 -11.68
C SER A 23 9.74 13.09 -10.20
N VAL A 24 9.44 11.96 -9.54
CA VAL A 24 9.13 11.90 -8.11
C VAL A 24 10.32 12.38 -7.28
N SER A 25 11.53 11.85 -7.52
CA SER A 25 12.74 12.26 -6.80
C SER A 25 13.03 13.76 -6.96
N LYS A 26 12.72 14.34 -8.12
CA LYS A 26 12.89 15.77 -8.38
C LYS A 26 11.93 16.62 -7.55
N GLU A 27 10.67 16.23 -7.45
CA GLU A 27 9.67 16.99 -6.69
C GLU A 27 9.86 16.83 -5.17
N ILE A 28 10.22 15.63 -4.68
CA ILE A 28 10.61 15.43 -3.28
C ILE A 28 11.71 16.41 -2.84
N LYS A 29 12.75 16.60 -3.68
CA LYS A 29 13.86 17.54 -3.38
C LYS A 29 13.46 19.00 -3.32
N LYS A 30 12.31 19.36 -3.89
CA LYS A 30 11.80 20.74 -3.87
C LYS A 30 10.82 21.00 -2.75
N MET A 31 10.31 19.94 -2.15
CA MET A 31 9.27 19.96 -1.13
C MET A 31 9.72 20.79 0.09
N LYS A 32 8.85 21.68 0.57
CA LYS A 32 9.13 22.60 1.68
C LYS A 32 8.07 22.56 2.76
N ASN A 33 6.82 22.22 2.41
CA ASN A 33 5.65 22.35 3.28
C ASN A 33 5.11 21.02 3.80
N TYR A 34 5.92 19.96 3.76
CA TYR A 34 5.51 18.67 4.30
C TYR A 34 5.46 18.71 5.83
N GLU A 35 4.26 18.53 6.36
CA GLU A 35 3.99 18.35 7.78
C GLU A 35 3.25 17.03 7.98
N PRO A 36 3.90 16.01 8.59
CA PRO A 36 3.31 14.68 8.74
C PRO A 36 1.91 14.67 9.36
N ASP A 37 1.69 15.52 10.38
CA ASP A 37 0.45 15.56 11.13
C ASP A 37 -0.72 16.21 10.37
N ARG A 38 -0.46 16.84 9.25
CA ARG A 38 -1.49 17.41 8.37
C ARG A 38 -2.15 16.35 7.50
N HIS A 39 -1.42 15.30 7.17
CA HIS A 39 -1.84 14.26 6.23
C HIS A 39 -2.27 13.00 6.95
N ILE A 40 -3.14 12.22 6.31
CA ILE A 40 -3.60 10.93 6.81
C ILE A 40 -2.66 9.86 6.26
N ARG A 41 -2.16 8.99 7.14
CA ARG A 41 -1.24 7.93 6.78
C ARG A 41 -1.92 6.57 6.85
N LEU A 42 -2.19 6.00 5.70
CA LEU A 42 -2.76 4.67 5.50
C LEU A 42 -1.72 3.74 4.89
N MET A 43 -1.53 2.55 5.45
CA MET A 43 -0.66 1.50 4.92
C MET A 43 -1.32 0.13 5.04
N ARG A 44 -0.91 -0.82 4.18
CA ARG A 44 -1.23 -2.24 4.32
C ARG A 44 0.05 -3.06 4.18
N TYR A 45 0.33 -3.87 5.18
CA TYR A 45 1.44 -4.81 5.20
C TYR A 45 0.93 -6.18 4.77
N ASP A 46 1.57 -6.77 3.76
CA ASP A 46 1.12 -8.04 3.19
C ASP A 46 1.94 -9.20 3.81
N PHE A 47 1.29 -9.92 4.74
CA PHE A 47 1.86 -11.03 5.49
C PHE A 47 1.55 -12.36 4.83
N HIS A 48 2.48 -13.31 4.98
CA HIS A 48 2.30 -14.70 4.57
C HIS A 48 2.69 -15.64 5.71
N PRO A 49 1.89 -16.64 6.05
CA PRO A 49 2.33 -17.70 6.96
C PRO A 49 3.46 -18.48 6.27
N THR A 50 4.48 -18.86 7.04
CA THR A 50 5.66 -19.54 6.52
C THR A 50 5.91 -20.86 7.24
N VAL A 51 6.58 -21.79 6.55
CA VAL A 51 6.88 -23.12 7.07
C VAL A 51 7.88 -23.07 8.24
N ASP A 52 8.79 -22.09 8.24
CA ASP A 52 9.97 -22.06 9.11
C ASP A 52 10.02 -20.88 10.10
N LYS A 53 9.26 -19.81 9.87
CA LYS A 53 9.41 -18.55 10.63
C LYS A 53 8.12 -17.96 11.22
N GLY A 54 7.01 -18.68 11.20
CA GLY A 54 5.71 -18.12 11.55
C GLY A 54 5.20 -17.19 10.44
N TRP A 55 5.56 -15.90 10.44
CA TRP A 55 5.09 -14.93 9.46
C TRP A 55 6.24 -14.24 8.71
N ALA A 56 6.02 -13.97 7.44
CA ALA A 56 6.88 -13.10 6.65
C ALA A 56 6.05 -11.98 6.00
N VAL A 57 6.61 -10.77 5.94
CA VAL A 57 6.06 -9.66 5.15
C VAL A 57 6.67 -9.70 3.76
N SER A 58 5.84 -9.69 2.73
CA SER A 58 6.32 -9.65 1.34
C SER A 58 6.53 -8.23 0.81
N GLU A 59 5.71 -7.29 1.26
CA GLU A 59 5.74 -5.88 0.88
C GLU A 59 4.88 -5.02 1.80
N VAL A 60 5.04 -3.70 1.72
CA VAL A 60 4.08 -2.73 2.22
C VAL A 60 3.45 -1.97 1.06
N ASN A 61 2.13 -1.92 1.03
CA ASN A 61 1.36 -1.04 0.17
C ASN A 61 1.20 0.29 0.90
N SER A 62 2.07 1.23 0.58
CA SER A 62 2.29 2.47 1.32
C SER A 62 1.66 3.68 0.63
N ASP A 63 1.57 3.67 -0.71
CA ASP A 63 1.05 4.81 -1.48
C ASP A 63 -0.49 4.76 -1.62
N VAL A 64 -1.02 3.69 -2.21
CA VAL A 64 -2.47 3.50 -2.43
C VAL A 64 -2.88 2.04 -2.13
N PRO A 65 -2.94 1.64 -0.85
CA PRO A 65 -3.41 0.32 -0.48
C PRO A 65 -4.88 0.16 -0.87
N GLY A 66 -5.21 -0.93 -1.57
CA GLY A 66 -6.59 -1.31 -1.90
C GLY A 66 -7.13 -2.39 -0.97
N GLY A 67 -8.35 -2.92 -1.25
CA GLY A 67 -8.98 -4.03 -0.52
C GLY A 67 -9.72 -3.63 0.76
N PHE A 68 -9.86 -2.35 1.06
CA PHE A 68 -10.48 -1.91 2.32
C PHE A 68 -12.01 -1.92 2.30
N ALA A 69 -12.63 -1.87 1.13
CA ALA A 69 -14.08 -2.10 1.00
C ALA A 69 -14.39 -3.57 1.32
N GLU A 70 -13.63 -4.50 0.74
CA GLU A 70 -13.71 -5.93 0.98
C GLU A 70 -13.43 -6.26 2.45
N ALA A 71 -12.37 -5.70 3.02
CA ALA A 71 -12.01 -5.84 4.45
C ALA A 71 -13.13 -5.40 5.40
N SER A 72 -13.93 -4.40 5.01
CA SER A 72 -15.02 -3.88 5.84
C SER A 72 -16.34 -4.62 5.66
N PHE A 73 -16.62 -5.14 4.45
CA PHE A 73 -17.92 -5.68 4.08
C PHE A 73 -17.97 -7.20 4.15
N MET A 74 -16.98 -7.90 3.59
CA MET A 74 -17.00 -9.37 3.51
C MET A 74 -17.10 -10.05 4.88
N PRO A 75 -16.38 -9.62 5.93
CA PRO A 75 -16.52 -10.22 7.26
C PRO A 75 -17.94 -10.07 7.81
N LYS A 76 -18.58 -8.91 7.62
CA LYS A 76 -19.97 -8.69 8.07
C LYS A 76 -20.98 -9.61 7.40
N VAL A 77 -20.69 -9.98 6.14
CA VAL A 77 -21.52 -10.96 5.41
C VAL A 77 -21.24 -12.37 5.94
N ALA A 78 -19.97 -12.75 6.09
CA ALA A 78 -19.56 -14.07 6.53
C ALA A 78 -20.10 -14.42 7.92
N ILE A 79 -20.04 -13.51 8.87
CA ILE A 79 -20.54 -13.69 10.25
C ILE A 79 -22.02 -14.10 10.28
N LYS A 80 -22.84 -13.67 9.28
CA LYS A 80 -24.26 -14.05 9.21
C LYS A 80 -24.49 -15.54 8.94
N TYR A 81 -23.49 -16.24 8.41
CA TYR A 81 -23.53 -17.67 8.09
C TYR A 81 -22.79 -18.54 9.09
N LEU A 82 -22.19 -17.92 10.11
CA LEU A 82 -21.44 -18.57 11.18
C LEU A 82 -22.13 -18.31 12.52
N ASP A 83 -21.60 -18.94 13.59
CA ASP A 83 -22.00 -18.60 14.96
C ASP A 83 -21.44 -17.22 15.32
N GLY A 84 -22.27 -16.18 15.10
CA GLY A 84 -21.87 -14.79 15.20
C GLY A 84 -21.43 -14.33 16.60
N GLU A 85 -21.71 -15.12 17.65
CA GLU A 85 -21.24 -14.83 19.01
C GLU A 85 -19.75 -15.13 19.20
N LYS A 86 -19.18 -15.97 18.30
CA LYS A 86 -17.77 -16.37 18.37
C LYS A 86 -16.83 -15.56 17.49
N PHE A 87 -17.38 -14.77 16.58
CA PHE A 87 -16.58 -14.06 15.58
C PHE A 87 -16.90 -12.58 15.53
N SER A 88 -15.84 -11.78 15.43
CA SER A 88 -15.92 -10.34 15.21
C SER A 88 -15.14 -9.89 13.96
N SER A 89 -15.28 -8.63 13.61
CA SER A 89 -14.51 -7.99 12.53
C SER A 89 -14.26 -6.53 12.84
N ILE A 90 -13.14 -6.01 12.34
CA ILE A 90 -12.79 -4.61 12.46
C ILE A 90 -13.45 -3.83 11.32
N ASN A 91 -14.12 -2.73 11.66
CA ASN A 91 -14.73 -1.86 10.65
C ASN A 91 -13.73 -0.81 10.16
N PHE A 92 -12.90 -1.18 9.19
CA PHE A 92 -11.92 -0.30 8.59
C PHE A 92 -12.52 1.03 8.10
N GLY A 93 -13.71 0.99 7.48
CA GLY A 93 -14.35 2.18 6.94
C GLY A 93 -14.62 3.26 8.00
N GLU A 94 -15.02 2.85 9.21
CA GLU A 94 -15.23 3.79 10.33
C GLU A 94 -13.91 4.38 10.82
N ILE A 95 -12.87 3.54 11.00
CA ILE A 95 -11.55 4.01 11.42
C ILE A 95 -10.98 5.05 10.43
N MET A 96 -11.19 4.84 9.12
CA MET A 96 -10.76 5.80 8.11
C MET A 96 -11.56 7.11 8.18
N VAL A 97 -12.88 7.03 8.37
CA VAL A 97 -13.71 8.23 8.56
C VAL A 97 -13.24 9.02 9.78
N GLU A 98 -13.02 8.39 10.92
CA GLU A 98 -12.51 9.04 12.13
C GLU A 98 -11.14 9.70 11.90
N ALA A 99 -10.25 9.07 11.15
CA ALA A 99 -8.94 9.64 10.82
C ALA A 99 -9.08 10.90 9.95
N ILE A 100 -10.04 10.90 9.02
CA ILE A 100 -10.36 12.06 8.18
C ILE A 100 -11.00 13.16 9.02
N GLU A 101 -11.96 12.84 9.90
CA GLU A 101 -12.64 13.82 10.78
C GLU A 101 -11.65 14.58 11.68
N LYS A 102 -10.55 13.95 12.09
CA LYS A 102 -9.49 14.61 12.90
C LYS A 102 -8.66 15.64 12.13
N LYS A 103 -8.65 15.57 10.79
CA LYS A 103 -7.80 16.40 9.90
C LYS A 103 -8.61 17.40 9.07
N VAL A 104 -9.89 17.15 8.88
CA VAL A 104 -10.76 17.91 7.97
C VAL A 104 -11.85 18.61 8.77
N PRO A 105 -12.09 19.92 8.54
CA PRO A 105 -13.13 20.64 9.24
C PRO A 105 -14.52 20.05 8.95
N LYS A 106 -15.45 20.19 9.90
CA LYS A 106 -16.84 19.76 9.70
C LYS A 106 -17.42 20.37 8.43
N ASN A 107 -18.19 19.57 7.67
CA ASN A 107 -18.76 19.95 6.38
C ASN A 107 -17.70 20.30 5.31
N GLY A 108 -16.44 19.91 5.53
CA GLY A 108 -15.34 20.16 4.59
C GLY A 108 -15.54 19.46 3.25
N ARG A 109 -14.84 19.93 2.23
CA ARG A 109 -14.89 19.40 0.86
C ARG A 109 -13.75 18.42 0.65
N ILE A 110 -14.09 17.17 0.30
CA ILE A 110 -13.16 16.08 0.11
C ILE A 110 -13.20 15.61 -1.34
N MET A 111 -12.06 15.55 -2.00
CA MET A 111 -11.93 15.01 -3.35
C MET A 111 -11.42 13.58 -3.30
N MET A 112 -12.24 12.63 -3.75
CA MET A 112 -11.87 11.24 -4.00
C MET A 112 -11.27 11.12 -5.39
N VAL A 113 -9.94 11.02 -5.46
CA VAL A 113 -9.18 10.98 -6.72
C VAL A 113 -8.93 9.54 -7.11
N HIS A 114 -9.47 9.13 -8.25
CA HIS A 114 -9.32 7.77 -8.78
C HIS A 114 -9.11 7.80 -10.29
N CYS A 115 -8.71 6.67 -10.86
CA CYS A 115 -8.66 6.49 -12.30
C CYS A 115 -10.08 6.26 -12.81
N THR A 116 -10.67 7.27 -13.48
CA THR A 116 -12.10 7.27 -13.84
C THR A 116 -12.50 6.23 -14.88
N CYS A 117 -11.52 5.60 -15.54
CA CYS A 117 -11.78 4.48 -16.47
C CYS A 117 -11.90 3.12 -15.78
N TYR A 118 -11.58 3.02 -14.48
CA TYR A 118 -11.72 1.78 -13.70
C TYR A 118 -12.92 1.87 -12.76
N SER A 119 -13.91 0.99 -12.98
CA SER A 119 -15.12 0.91 -12.15
C SER A 119 -14.82 0.50 -10.71
N ASP A 120 -13.87 -0.42 -10.55
CA ASP A 120 -13.46 -0.97 -9.24
C ASP A 120 -12.86 0.11 -8.35
N ASP A 121 -11.95 0.92 -8.88
CA ASP A 121 -11.39 2.08 -8.17
C ASP A 121 -12.49 3.04 -7.71
N ARG A 122 -13.49 3.26 -8.57
CA ARG A 122 -14.64 4.12 -8.25
C ARG A 122 -15.47 3.53 -7.11
N GLN A 123 -15.76 2.24 -7.13
CA GLN A 123 -16.53 1.57 -6.08
C GLN A 123 -15.83 1.67 -4.72
N VAL A 124 -14.53 1.46 -4.69
CA VAL A 124 -13.72 1.62 -3.48
C VAL A 124 -13.80 3.05 -2.95
N MET A 125 -13.73 4.05 -3.84
CA MET A 125 -13.85 5.46 -3.44
C MET A 125 -15.27 5.82 -2.98
N GLN A 126 -16.31 5.28 -3.63
CA GLN A 126 -17.70 5.48 -3.21
C GLN A 126 -17.97 4.85 -1.85
N PHE A 127 -17.45 3.66 -1.58
CA PHE A 127 -17.56 3.00 -0.27
C PHE A 127 -17.14 3.92 0.90
N LEU A 128 -16.03 4.62 0.77
CA LEU A 128 -15.57 5.57 1.79
C LEU A 128 -16.32 6.91 1.71
N GLY A 129 -16.57 7.39 0.49
CA GLY A 129 -17.23 8.66 0.25
C GLY A 129 -18.68 8.71 0.73
N ASP A 130 -19.42 7.61 0.63
CA ASP A 130 -20.80 7.52 1.13
C ASP A 130 -20.82 7.69 2.66
N ARG A 131 -19.90 7.05 3.39
CA ARG A 131 -19.76 7.21 4.85
C ARG A 131 -19.41 8.63 5.25
N LEU A 132 -18.54 9.27 4.50
CA LEU A 132 -18.18 10.67 4.73
C LEU A 132 -19.36 11.61 4.43
N SER A 133 -20.15 11.31 3.39
CA SER A 133 -21.36 12.06 3.07
C SER A 133 -22.42 11.93 4.16
N GLU A 134 -22.59 10.74 4.74
CA GLU A 134 -23.46 10.50 5.90
C GLU A 134 -23.03 11.31 7.13
N LYS A 135 -21.74 11.62 7.26
CA LYS A 135 -21.19 12.50 8.30
C LYS A 135 -21.28 14.00 7.96
N GLY A 136 -21.84 14.35 6.81
CA GLY A 136 -22.06 15.73 6.36
C GLY A 136 -20.92 16.35 5.56
N TYR A 137 -19.91 15.58 5.13
CA TYR A 137 -18.86 16.10 4.25
C TYR A 137 -19.36 16.25 2.81
N GLN A 138 -18.86 17.25 2.10
CA GLN A 138 -19.08 17.40 0.67
C GLN A 138 -18.05 16.56 -0.09
N VAL A 139 -18.47 15.39 -0.58
CA VAL A 139 -17.60 14.45 -1.29
C VAL A 139 -17.71 14.65 -2.79
N LEU A 140 -16.57 14.82 -3.44
CA LEU A 140 -16.43 14.93 -4.89
C LEU A 140 -15.62 13.74 -5.42
N TYR A 141 -15.94 13.28 -6.62
CA TYR A 141 -15.23 12.17 -7.28
C TYR A 141 -14.64 12.64 -8.60
N GLY A 142 -13.37 12.33 -8.84
CA GLY A 142 -12.73 12.74 -10.08
C GLY A 142 -11.33 12.20 -10.26
N ALA A 143 -10.74 12.52 -11.41
CA ALA A 143 -9.36 12.21 -11.74
C ALA A 143 -8.40 13.31 -11.25
N ALA A 144 -7.10 13.03 -11.28
CA ALA A 144 -6.07 13.97 -10.84
C ALA A 144 -6.07 15.29 -11.64
N ASP A 145 -6.54 15.29 -12.88
CA ASP A 145 -6.63 16.49 -13.71
C ASP A 145 -7.84 17.38 -13.38
N HIS A 146 -8.73 16.94 -12.50
CA HIS A 146 -9.79 17.78 -11.93
C HIS A 146 -9.35 18.59 -10.70
N ILE A 147 -8.07 18.54 -10.34
CA ILE A 147 -7.49 19.35 -9.26
C ILE A 147 -6.51 20.37 -9.84
N ARG A 148 -6.52 21.56 -9.27
CA ARG A 148 -5.49 22.58 -9.45
C ARG A 148 -4.93 23.00 -8.11
N PHE A 149 -3.62 23.26 -8.10
CA PHE A 149 -2.92 23.77 -6.92
C PHE A 149 -2.57 25.24 -7.14
N LYS A 150 -2.97 26.06 -6.20
CA LYS A 150 -2.64 27.49 -6.16
C LYS A 150 -2.21 27.84 -4.74
N ASP A 151 -1.06 28.48 -4.58
CA ASP A 151 -0.50 28.87 -3.28
C ASP A 151 -0.46 27.67 -2.30
N ASN A 152 -0.06 26.49 -2.82
CA ASN A 152 0.00 25.19 -2.13
C ASN A 152 -1.36 24.69 -1.59
N ILE A 153 -2.47 25.26 -2.00
CA ILE A 153 -3.82 24.80 -1.68
C ILE A 153 -4.42 24.11 -2.90
N ALA A 154 -5.13 23.00 -2.65
CA ALA A 154 -5.83 22.28 -3.68
C ALA A 154 -7.24 22.86 -3.93
N TYR A 155 -7.62 22.90 -5.19
CA TYR A 155 -8.93 23.36 -5.65
C TYR A 155 -9.52 22.36 -6.63
N SER A 156 -10.82 22.05 -6.47
CA SER A 156 -11.60 21.38 -7.50
C SER A 156 -11.86 22.31 -8.67
N ILE A 157 -11.75 21.76 -9.88
CA ILE A 157 -12.17 22.42 -11.13
C ILE A 157 -13.26 21.62 -11.85
N LEU A 158 -13.93 20.75 -11.11
CA LEU A 158 -15.14 20.06 -11.63
C LEU A 158 -16.24 21.09 -11.88
N ASP A 159 -16.84 21.04 -13.05
CA ASP A 159 -17.92 21.92 -13.47
C ASP A 159 -19.09 21.88 -12.47
N GLY A 160 -19.51 23.05 -11.98
CA GLY A 160 -20.53 23.18 -10.94
C GLY A 160 -20.08 22.76 -9.53
N ASN A 161 -18.82 22.33 -9.36
CA ASN A 161 -18.23 21.94 -8.09
C ASN A 161 -16.82 22.52 -7.89
N GLU A 162 -16.58 23.71 -8.44
CA GLU A 162 -15.32 24.42 -8.29
C GLU A 162 -15.12 24.93 -6.86
N GLY A 163 -13.88 25.09 -6.46
CA GLY A 163 -13.52 25.74 -5.20
C GLY A 163 -12.49 24.95 -4.39
N LYS A 164 -12.13 25.55 -3.25
CA LYS A 164 -11.13 25.02 -2.33
C LYS A 164 -11.51 23.62 -1.83
N LEU A 165 -10.50 22.74 -1.73
CA LEU A 165 -10.60 21.44 -1.12
C LEU A 165 -9.96 21.46 0.28
N ASP A 166 -10.58 20.76 1.23
CA ASP A 166 -10.06 20.59 2.57
C ASP A 166 -9.30 19.28 2.72
N CYS A 167 -9.61 18.29 1.86
CA CYS A 167 -8.88 17.02 1.79
C CYS A 167 -8.85 16.43 0.38
N ILE A 168 -7.78 15.71 0.09
CA ILE A 168 -7.64 14.89 -1.11
C ILE A 168 -7.39 13.45 -0.66
N PHE A 169 -8.29 12.53 -1.02
CA PHE A 169 -8.06 11.11 -0.90
C PHE A 169 -7.63 10.56 -2.26
N ARG A 170 -6.33 10.23 -2.41
CA ARG A 170 -5.77 9.80 -3.68
C ARG A 170 -5.71 8.28 -3.76
N PHE A 171 -6.44 7.72 -4.72
CA PHE A 171 -6.44 6.28 -5.05
C PHE A 171 -5.81 5.97 -6.41
N THR A 172 -5.13 6.93 -7.01
CA THR A 172 -4.31 6.73 -8.21
C THR A 172 -2.85 6.65 -7.82
N PRO A 173 -2.13 5.57 -8.20
CA PRO A 173 -0.72 5.43 -7.91
C PRO A 173 0.12 6.61 -8.36
N LEU A 174 1.02 7.08 -7.49
CA LEU A 174 1.82 8.27 -7.80
C LEU A 174 2.74 8.04 -9.01
N GLU A 175 3.30 6.84 -9.14
CA GLU A 175 4.14 6.49 -10.29
C GLU A 175 3.38 6.55 -11.62
N TRP A 176 2.07 6.28 -11.65
CA TRP A 176 1.24 6.42 -12.85
C TRP A 176 0.94 7.88 -13.16
N LEU A 177 0.77 8.71 -12.13
CA LEU A 177 0.56 10.14 -12.32
C LEU A 177 1.76 10.83 -12.97
N THR A 178 2.96 10.27 -12.84
CA THR A 178 4.15 10.85 -13.49
C THR A 178 4.14 10.75 -15.02
N ASP A 179 3.28 9.93 -15.59
CA ASP A 179 3.10 9.76 -17.04
C ASP A 179 2.19 10.83 -17.66
N ILE A 180 1.44 11.58 -16.82
CA ILE A 180 0.62 12.71 -17.27
C ILE A 180 1.34 14.06 -17.07
N LYS A 181 0.71 15.16 -17.53
CA LYS A 181 1.32 16.50 -17.45
C LYS A 181 1.62 16.88 -15.98
N PRO A 182 2.83 17.39 -15.69
CA PRO A 182 3.29 17.72 -14.33
C PRO A 182 2.33 18.59 -13.53
N LYS A 183 1.64 19.53 -14.14
CA LYS A 183 0.66 20.40 -13.48
C LYS A 183 -0.50 19.66 -12.77
N HIS A 184 -0.73 18.38 -13.10
CA HIS A 184 -1.81 17.58 -12.52
C HIS A 184 -1.38 16.77 -11.28
N TRP A 185 -0.07 16.67 -11.01
CA TRP A 185 0.41 15.87 -9.87
C TRP A 185 1.52 16.53 -9.03
N GLN A 186 2.27 17.48 -9.56
CA GLN A 186 3.37 18.10 -8.80
C GLN A 186 2.90 18.78 -7.51
N GLY A 187 1.71 19.34 -7.51
CA GLY A 187 1.17 20.05 -6.34
C GLY A 187 0.86 19.14 -5.15
N TYR A 188 0.75 17.81 -5.35
CA TYR A 188 0.59 16.89 -4.22
C TYR A 188 1.77 16.89 -3.25
N PHE A 189 2.98 17.25 -3.71
CA PHE A 189 4.20 17.21 -2.90
C PHE A 189 4.30 18.36 -1.88
N ASP A 190 3.74 19.50 -2.20
CA ASP A 190 3.93 20.70 -1.38
C ASP A 190 2.59 21.32 -0.93
N THR A 191 1.49 20.58 -1.09
CA THR A 191 0.17 21.06 -0.69
C THR A 191 0.01 21.11 0.82
N VAL A 192 -0.61 22.19 1.29
CA VAL A 192 -1.07 22.33 2.66
C VAL A 192 -2.51 21.78 2.86
N THR A 193 -3.16 21.35 1.80
CA THR A 193 -4.42 20.60 1.88
C THR A 193 -4.15 19.21 2.43
N ALA A 194 -4.93 18.75 3.40
CA ALA A 194 -4.81 17.38 3.92
C ALA A 194 -4.90 16.34 2.79
N SER A 195 -4.12 15.29 2.86
CA SER A 195 -4.16 14.24 1.84
C SER A 195 -3.91 12.85 2.41
N CYS A 196 -4.48 11.84 1.78
CA CYS A 196 -4.21 10.43 2.03
C CYS A 196 -3.85 9.75 0.69
N ASN A 197 -2.68 9.18 0.51
CA ASN A 197 -1.44 9.38 1.25
C ASN A 197 -0.64 10.52 0.63
N HIS A 198 0.17 11.20 1.44
CA HIS A 198 1.14 12.17 0.92
C HIS A 198 2.25 11.46 0.11
N PRO A 199 2.84 12.07 -0.93
CA PRO A 199 3.88 11.48 -1.78
C PRO A 199 5.12 10.91 -1.08
N VAL A 200 5.45 11.31 0.14
CA VAL A 200 6.54 10.71 0.97
C VAL A 200 6.33 9.20 1.18
N ALA A 201 5.09 8.73 1.07
CA ALA A 201 4.74 7.31 1.08
C ALA A 201 5.54 6.48 0.06
N MET A 202 6.03 7.10 -1.01
CA MET A 202 6.85 6.45 -2.02
C MET A 202 8.18 5.91 -1.49
N TYR A 203 8.70 6.41 -0.36
CA TYR A 203 9.91 5.87 0.24
C TYR A 203 9.73 4.41 0.68
N ALA A 204 8.60 4.09 1.32
CA ALA A 204 8.30 2.73 1.75
C ALA A 204 7.53 1.93 0.67
N GLN A 205 6.86 2.59 -0.29
CA GLN A 205 6.18 1.93 -1.39
C GLN A 205 7.12 1.14 -2.29
N THR A 206 8.34 1.65 -2.51
CA THR A 206 9.31 0.91 -3.30
C THR A 206 9.82 -0.31 -2.53
N LYS A 207 9.76 -1.49 -3.15
CA LYS A 207 10.33 -2.72 -2.58
C LYS A 207 11.84 -2.66 -2.37
N ARG A 208 12.49 -1.59 -2.83
CA ARG A 208 13.91 -1.29 -2.58
C ARG A 208 14.17 -0.58 -1.24
N PHE A 209 13.14 -0.30 -0.46
CA PHE A 209 13.26 0.31 0.87
C PHE A 209 14.29 -0.40 1.78
N PRO A 210 14.40 -1.74 1.80
CA PRO A 210 15.40 -2.42 2.63
C PRO A 210 16.85 -2.12 2.25
N LEU A 211 17.14 -1.66 1.04
CA LEU A 211 18.51 -1.39 0.58
C LEU A 211 19.17 -0.17 1.24
N ILE A 212 18.43 0.56 2.05
CA ILE A 212 18.91 1.73 2.78
C ILE A 212 18.83 1.56 4.31
N TRP A 213 18.40 0.40 4.78
CA TRP A 213 18.18 0.17 6.20
C TRP A 213 19.45 0.30 7.05
N ASP A 214 20.58 -0.25 6.58
CA ASP A 214 21.85 -0.13 7.31
C ASP A 214 22.20 1.35 7.56
N ALA A 215 22.11 2.18 6.51
CA ALA A 215 22.38 3.61 6.65
C ALA A 215 21.38 4.33 7.56
N MET A 216 20.12 3.86 7.63
CA MET A 216 19.11 4.42 8.54
C MET A 216 19.39 4.01 10.00
N GLU A 217 19.77 2.77 10.25
CA GLU A 217 20.12 2.25 11.57
C GLU A 217 21.38 2.89 12.12
N GLU A 218 22.39 3.13 11.27
CA GLU A 218 23.59 3.93 11.62
C GLU A 218 23.23 5.35 12.08
N ASN A 219 22.08 5.86 11.66
CA ASN A 219 21.54 7.16 12.09
C ASN A 219 20.43 7.05 13.17
N GLY A 220 20.32 5.90 13.85
CA GLY A 220 19.46 5.71 15.02
C GLY A 220 18.00 5.39 14.73
N ILE A 221 17.64 5.07 13.48
CA ILE A 221 16.28 4.60 13.13
C ILE A 221 16.21 3.10 13.39
N SER A 222 15.43 2.67 14.38
CA SER A 222 15.17 1.24 14.62
C SER A 222 14.29 0.64 13.53
N LEU A 223 14.77 -0.47 12.93
CA LEU A 223 14.08 -1.26 11.92
C LEU A 223 13.99 -2.74 12.32
N GLU A 224 14.12 -3.05 13.59
CA GLU A 224 14.16 -4.41 14.14
C GLU A 224 12.97 -5.27 13.64
N THR A 225 11.73 -4.83 13.84
CA THR A 225 10.54 -5.53 13.36
C THR A 225 10.53 -5.74 11.85
N TRP A 226 11.05 -4.76 11.08
CA TRP A 226 11.17 -4.92 9.65
C TRP A 226 12.19 -6.00 9.27
N ARG A 227 13.32 -6.06 9.96
CA ARG A 227 14.36 -7.06 9.73
C ARG A 227 13.92 -8.47 10.12
N GLU A 228 13.09 -8.57 11.15
CA GLU A 228 12.51 -9.84 11.58
C GLU A 228 11.53 -10.39 10.52
N LEU A 229 10.65 -9.54 10.02
CA LEU A 229 9.50 -9.97 9.20
C LEU A 229 9.79 -9.96 7.70
N LEU A 230 10.58 -9.01 7.18
CA LEU A 230 10.84 -8.93 5.75
C LEU A 230 12.09 -9.76 5.40
N PRO A 231 12.00 -10.67 4.41
CA PRO A 231 13.14 -11.46 3.99
C PRO A 231 14.31 -10.60 3.48
N ASP A 232 15.54 -11.10 3.68
CA ASP A 232 16.76 -10.44 3.23
C ASP A 232 16.64 -9.95 1.79
N THR A 233 16.97 -8.68 1.59
CA THR A 233 16.76 -7.96 0.33
C THR A 233 18.04 -7.25 -0.07
N ILE A 234 18.52 -7.53 -1.28
CA ILE A 234 19.80 -7.04 -1.79
C ILE A 234 19.64 -6.49 -3.23
N GLU A 235 20.65 -5.79 -3.69
CA GLU A 235 20.74 -5.39 -5.10
C GLU A 235 20.84 -6.62 -6.02
N VAL A 236 20.26 -6.53 -7.22
CA VAL A 236 20.31 -7.61 -8.21
C VAL A 236 21.76 -8.08 -8.50
N LYS A 237 22.72 -7.16 -8.53
CA LYS A 237 24.13 -7.47 -8.80
C LYS A 237 24.75 -8.35 -7.70
N ASP A 238 24.30 -8.16 -6.46
CA ASP A 238 24.83 -8.83 -5.26
C ASP A 238 24.19 -10.23 -5.05
N ALA A 239 23.12 -10.53 -5.79
CA ALA A 239 22.48 -11.85 -5.83
C ALA A 239 23.14 -12.82 -6.81
N LYS A 240 24.09 -12.36 -7.64
CA LYS A 240 24.75 -13.21 -8.63
C LYS A 240 25.51 -14.36 -7.95
N GLY A 241 25.15 -15.60 -8.31
CA GLY A 241 25.74 -16.83 -7.74
C GLY A 241 25.21 -17.21 -6.36
N LYS A 242 24.22 -16.49 -5.82
CA LYS A 242 23.52 -16.85 -4.59
C LYS A 242 22.22 -17.57 -4.91
N GLU A 243 21.97 -18.67 -4.21
CA GLU A 243 20.72 -19.44 -4.33
C GLU A 243 19.61 -18.90 -3.42
N GLY A 244 18.35 -19.21 -3.78
CA GLY A 244 17.17 -18.90 -2.97
C GLY A 244 16.74 -17.44 -3.01
N TYR A 245 17.15 -16.67 -4.00
CA TYR A 245 16.65 -15.32 -4.25
C TYR A 245 15.66 -15.28 -5.40
N ILE A 246 14.60 -14.52 -5.24
CA ILE A 246 13.66 -14.15 -6.29
C ILE A 246 13.84 -12.68 -6.65
N PHE A 247 13.50 -12.31 -7.88
CA PHE A 247 13.56 -10.94 -8.34
C PHE A 247 12.15 -10.33 -8.33
N LYS A 248 12.05 -9.11 -7.80
CA LYS A 248 10.81 -8.34 -7.76
C LYS A 248 11.03 -6.96 -8.40
N PRO A 249 10.07 -6.43 -9.17
CA PRO A 249 10.16 -5.04 -9.64
C PRO A 249 10.03 -4.07 -8.46
N ALA A 250 10.78 -2.97 -8.47
CA ALA A 250 10.80 -1.98 -7.40
C ALA A 250 9.40 -1.40 -7.09
N CYS A 251 8.62 -1.10 -8.13
CA CYS A 251 7.28 -0.53 -8.05
C CYS A 251 6.21 -1.45 -8.70
N GLY A 252 6.41 -2.79 -8.65
CA GLY A 252 5.43 -3.76 -9.16
C GLY A 252 4.20 -3.87 -8.25
N ARG A 253 3.07 -4.20 -8.85
CA ARG A 253 1.78 -4.38 -8.16
C ARG A 253 1.21 -5.76 -8.46
N VAL A 254 0.32 -6.25 -7.58
CA VAL A 254 -0.47 -7.48 -7.78
C VAL A 254 0.38 -8.69 -8.20
N GLY A 255 1.55 -8.87 -7.58
CA GLY A 255 2.43 -10.02 -7.87
C GLY A 255 3.03 -10.07 -9.28
N GLU A 256 2.91 -9.00 -10.08
CA GLU A 256 3.43 -8.95 -11.45
C GLU A 256 4.95 -9.06 -11.50
N LYS A 257 5.45 -9.79 -12.48
CA LYS A 257 6.89 -9.93 -12.80
C LYS A 257 7.77 -10.37 -11.61
N ILE A 258 7.21 -11.13 -10.68
CA ILE A 258 7.98 -11.79 -9.61
C ILE A 258 8.49 -13.12 -10.14
N SER A 259 9.81 -13.38 -10.00
CA SER A 259 10.47 -14.58 -10.52
C SER A 259 10.33 -15.79 -9.60
N ILE A 260 9.11 -16.19 -9.27
CA ILE A 260 8.83 -17.46 -8.59
C ILE A 260 8.60 -18.50 -9.70
N GLU A 261 9.60 -19.34 -9.96
CA GLU A 261 9.64 -20.22 -11.13
C GLU A 261 8.41 -21.13 -11.21
N GLU A 262 8.06 -21.80 -10.10
CA GLU A 262 6.92 -22.70 -9.99
C GLU A 262 5.55 -22.01 -10.12
N ALA A 263 5.50 -20.69 -9.99
CA ALA A 263 4.28 -19.89 -10.14
C ALA A 263 4.22 -19.13 -11.48
N CYS A 264 5.26 -19.20 -12.29
CA CYS A 264 5.31 -18.59 -13.61
C CYS A 264 4.72 -19.51 -14.68
N ARG A 265 4.01 -18.94 -15.65
CA ARG A 265 3.39 -19.70 -16.73
C ARG A 265 4.26 -19.68 -18.00
N GLY A 266 4.41 -20.84 -18.66
CA GLY A 266 5.11 -20.94 -19.93
C GLY A 266 6.53 -20.34 -19.88
N ASP A 267 6.79 -19.34 -20.70
CA ASP A 267 8.09 -18.64 -20.80
C ASP A 267 8.21 -17.38 -19.93
N GLU A 268 7.23 -17.12 -19.08
CA GLU A 268 7.17 -15.92 -18.21
C GLU A 268 8.43 -15.77 -17.36
N TYR A 269 8.87 -16.85 -16.70
CA TYR A 269 10.08 -16.83 -15.87
C TYR A 269 11.33 -16.38 -16.66
N LYS A 270 11.53 -16.93 -17.85
CA LYS A 270 12.65 -16.53 -18.72
C LYS A 270 12.55 -15.06 -19.15
N LYS A 271 11.34 -14.58 -19.45
CA LYS A 271 11.10 -13.16 -19.79
C LYS A 271 11.44 -12.24 -18.62
N ILE A 272 11.03 -12.61 -17.40
CA ILE A 272 11.37 -11.85 -16.18
C ILE A 272 12.89 -11.79 -16.00
N LEU A 273 13.61 -12.92 -16.05
CA LEU A 273 15.06 -12.95 -15.90
C LEU A 273 15.79 -12.11 -16.97
N ASN A 274 15.29 -12.11 -18.19
CA ASN A 274 15.83 -11.26 -19.26
C ASN A 274 15.59 -9.76 -18.98
N ASP A 275 14.41 -9.40 -18.44
CA ASP A 275 14.12 -8.01 -18.06
C ASP A 275 14.98 -7.54 -16.88
N VAL A 276 15.15 -8.40 -15.86
CA VAL A 276 16.08 -8.17 -14.73
C VAL A 276 17.51 -7.91 -15.23
N LYS A 277 18.01 -8.73 -16.17
CA LYS A 277 19.33 -8.57 -16.74
C LYS A 277 19.50 -7.25 -17.51
N LYS A 278 18.47 -6.83 -18.23
CA LYS A 278 18.46 -5.57 -19.00
C LYS A 278 18.30 -4.33 -18.12
N HIS A 279 17.52 -4.45 -17.07
CA HIS A 279 17.10 -3.33 -16.23
C HIS A 279 17.29 -3.58 -14.72
N PRO A 280 18.51 -3.97 -14.25
CA PRO A 280 18.74 -4.41 -12.88
C PRO A 280 18.32 -3.38 -11.82
N LYS A 281 18.41 -2.09 -12.13
CA LYS A 281 17.99 -1.00 -11.20
C LYS A 281 16.48 -0.89 -11.02
N LYS A 282 15.67 -1.48 -11.92
CA LYS A 282 14.20 -1.54 -11.78
C LYS A 282 13.75 -2.71 -10.92
N TYR A 283 14.67 -3.57 -10.50
CA TYR A 283 14.42 -4.77 -9.71
C TYR A 283 15.26 -4.76 -8.43
N LEU A 284 14.91 -5.67 -7.55
CA LEU A 284 15.68 -6.08 -6.38
C LEU A 284 15.72 -7.61 -6.33
N ALA A 285 16.62 -8.16 -5.54
CA ALA A 285 16.65 -9.57 -5.19
C ALA A 285 16.24 -9.73 -3.72
N GLN A 286 15.26 -10.59 -3.45
CA GLN A 286 14.78 -10.87 -2.10
C GLN A 286 14.86 -12.36 -1.83
N LYS A 287 15.30 -12.74 -0.62
CA LYS A 287 15.33 -14.13 -0.19
C LYS A 287 13.92 -14.71 -0.27
N LYS A 288 13.79 -15.84 -0.98
CA LYS A 288 12.51 -16.54 -1.08
C LYS A 288 12.16 -17.15 0.27
N PHE A 289 10.96 -16.94 0.73
CA PHE A 289 10.35 -17.69 1.83
C PHE A 289 9.40 -18.75 1.26
N HIS A 290 9.14 -19.79 2.02
CA HIS A 290 8.17 -20.82 1.67
C HIS A 290 6.90 -20.58 2.46
N SER A 291 5.84 -20.14 1.77
CA SER A 291 4.54 -19.94 2.41
C SER A 291 3.93 -21.27 2.82
N LEU A 292 3.40 -21.32 4.04
CA LEU A 292 2.65 -22.43 4.57
C LEU A 292 1.26 -22.42 3.92
N PRO A 293 0.85 -23.45 3.13
CA PRO A 293 -0.48 -23.49 2.58
C PRO A 293 -1.50 -23.83 3.66
N LEU A 294 -2.70 -23.26 3.54
CA LEU A 294 -3.88 -23.68 4.30
C LEU A 294 -4.63 -24.75 3.50
N LEU A 295 -5.19 -25.72 4.21
CA LEU A 295 -6.02 -26.78 3.62
C LEU A 295 -7.48 -26.33 3.60
N GLY A 296 -8.10 -26.39 2.41
CA GLY A 296 -9.53 -26.31 2.26
C GLY A 296 -10.24 -27.58 2.72
N GLU A 297 -11.57 -27.55 2.79
CA GLU A 297 -12.40 -28.69 3.26
C GLU A 297 -12.18 -29.98 2.46
N ASN A 298 -11.86 -29.88 1.18
CA ASN A 298 -11.61 -31.02 0.29
C ASN A 298 -10.12 -31.41 0.21
N GLY A 299 -9.26 -30.88 1.10
CA GLY A 299 -7.81 -31.13 1.07
C GLY A 299 -7.07 -30.32 0.01
N GLU A 300 -7.69 -29.33 -0.59
CA GLU A 300 -7.04 -28.41 -1.52
C GLU A 300 -6.11 -27.46 -0.76
N GLU A 301 -4.93 -27.20 -1.34
CA GLU A 301 -3.96 -26.27 -0.77
C GLU A 301 -4.18 -24.86 -1.30
N PHE A 302 -4.17 -23.87 -0.38
CA PHE A 302 -4.25 -22.46 -0.70
C PHE A 302 -3.15 -21.68 0.00
N HIS A 303 -2.40 -20.90 -0.75
CA HIS A 303 -1.47 -19.91 -0.21
C HIS A 303 -2.23 -18.65 0.15
N VAL A 304 -1.90 -18.07 1.30
CA VAL A 304 -2.60 -16.90 1.86
C VAL A 304 -1.69 -15.68 1.83
N CYS A 305 -2.25 -14.54 1.48
CA CYS A 305 -1.72 -13.22 1.77
C CYS A 305 -2.70 -12.50 2.69
N LEU A 306 -2.27 -12.20 3.92
CA LEU A 306 -3.01 -11.45 4.90
C LEU A 306 -2.52 -10.01 4.92
N GLY A 307 -3.31 -9.08 4.40
CA GLY A 307 -3.05 -7.66 4.48
C GLY A 307 -3.49 -7.09 5.82
N SER A 308 -2.57 -6.56 6.60
CA SER A 308 -2.88 -5.84 7.84
C SER A 308 -2.79 -4.34 7.60
N TYR A 309 -3.89 -3.62 7.85
CA TYR A 309 -3.92 -2.16 7.69
C TYR A 309 -3.44 -1.45 8.95
N THR A 310 -2.77 -0.33 8.72
CA THR A 310 -2.54 0.69 9.75
C THR A 310 -3.04 2.04 9.28
N VAL A 311 -3.75 2.75 10.17
CA VAL A 311 -4.18 4.13 9.99
C VAL A 311 -3.55 4.96 11.09
N GLU A 312 -2.82 6.01 10.75
CA GLU A 312 -2.07 6.84 11.70
C GLU A 312 -1.13 6.05 12.64
N GLY A 313 -0.65 4.88 12.19
CA GLY A 313 0.23 3.99 12.94
C GLY A 313 -0.48 2.99 13.85
N ALA A 314 -1.79 3.08 14.03
CA ALA A 314 -2.59 2.10 14.76
C ALA A 314 -3.13 1.02 13.81
N HIS A 315 -3.30 -0.21 14.31
CA HIS A 315 -3.93 -1.29 13.56
C HIS A 315 -5.39 -0.92 13.21
N ALA A 316 -5.79 -1.23 11.98
CA ALA A 316 -7.08 -0.79 11.44
C ALA A 316 -7.89 -1.90 10.73
N GLY A 317 -7.46 -3.14 10.80
CA GLY A 317 -8.19 -4.27 10.23
C GLY A 317 -7.38 -5.11 9.27
N TYR A 318 -8.03 -6.12 8.72
CA TYR A 318 -7.43 -7.14 7.88
C TYR A 318 -8.12 -7.26 6.52
N TYR A 319 -7.32 -7.67 5.55
CA TYR A 319 -7.75 -8.04 4.21
C TYR A 319 -7.01 -9.31 3.81
N ALA A 320 -7.66 -10.28 3.20
CA ALA A 320 -6.95 -11.48 2.79
C ALA A 320 -7.29 -11.92 1.38
N ARG A 321 -6.30 -12.55 0.75
CA ARG A 321 -6.41 -13.19 -0.56
C ARG A 321 -5.81 -14.57 -0.52
N ILE A 322 -6.42 -15.49 -1.26
CA ILE A 322 -5.93 -16.85 -1.43
C ILE A 322 -5.66 -17.18 -2.88
N SER A 323 -4.68 -18.04 -3.10
CA SER A 323 -4.30 -18.55 -4.43
C SER A 323 -3.87 -20.01 -4.35
N LYS A 324 -4.09 -20.79 -5.42
CA LYS A 324 -3.54 -22.15 -5.56
C LYS A 324 -2.02 -22.17 -5.83
N THR A 325 -1.40 -21.01 -6.00
CA THR A 325 0.05 -20.88 -6.20
C THR A 325 0.65 -19.96 -5.14
N ALA A 326 1.95 -20.12 -4.84
CA ALA A 326 2.67 -19.28 -3.89
C ALA A 326 2.74 -17.78 -4.32
N ARG A 327 2.46 -17.45 -5.58
CA ARG A 327 2.34 -16.09 -6.07
C ARG A 327 0.89 -15.63 -5.98
N ILE A 328 0.64 -14.65 -5.12
CA ILE A 328 -0.66 -13.99 -5.02
C ILE A 328 -0.73 -12.91 -6.10
N ASP A 329 -1.40 -13.22 -7.21
CA ASP A 329 -1.53 -12.33 -8.37
C ASP A 329 -3.00 -11.90 -8.59
N SER A 330 -3.31 -11.36 -9.77
CA SER A 330 -4.67 -10.92 -10.14
C SER A 330 -5.71 -12.05 -10.17
N ASN A 331 -5.30 -13.32 -10.15
CA ASN A 331 -6.22 -14.46 -10.12
C ASN A 331 -6.52 -14.93 -8.69
N ALA A 332 -5.91 -14.34 -7.67
CA ALA A 332 -6.20 -14.66 -6.28
C ALA A 332 -7.61 -14.20 -5.90
N ALA A 333 -8.30 -15.01 -5.10
CA ALA A 333 -9.63 -14.69 -4.59
C ALA A 333 -9.56 -13.91 -3.29
N ASP A 334 -10.40 -12.91 -3.13
CA ASP A 334 -10.59 -12.21 -1.86
C ASP A 334 -11.41 -13.08 -0.90
N ILE A 335 -11.01 -13.10 0.37
CA ILE A 335 -11.71 -13.84 1.42
C ILE A 335 -11.95 -12.95 2.66
N PRO A 336 -13.03 -13.19 3.43
CA PRO A 336 -13.25 -12.51 4.69
C PRO A 336 -12.21 -12.94 5.72
N VAL A 337 -11.81 -12.00 6.59
CA VAL A 337 -10.99 -12.29 7.77
C VAL A 337 -11.82 -12.03 9.00
N LEU A 338 -11.97 -13.04 9.83
CA LEU A 338 -12.73 -13.01 11.08
C LEU A 338 -11.76 -13.13 12.27
N ILE A 339 -12.13 -12.50 13.36
CA ILE A 339 -11.40 -12.60 14.63
C ILE A 339 -12.26 -13.47 15.55
N GLU A 340 -11.70 -14.57 16.04
CA GLU A 340 -12.35 -15.44 17.00
C GLU A 340 -12.30 -14.81 18.39
N GLU A 341 -13.48 -14.64 19.00
CA GLU A 341 -13.63 -14.10 20.36
C GLU A 341 -13.42 -15.22 21.38
N GLY A 342 -12.48 -15.04 22.31
CA GLY A 342 -12.25 -15.99 23.41
C GLY A 342 -11.47 -17.24 23.03
N GLY A 343 -10.74 -17.24 21.93
CA GLY A 343 -9.72 -18.26 21.67
C GLY A 343 -8.65 -18.20 22.75
N ASP A 344 -8.42 -19.33 23.43
CA ASP A 344 -7.39 -19.46 24.47
C ASP A 344 -6.06 -18.95 23.91
N GLU A 345 -5.31 -18.22 24.75
CA GLU A 345 -3.91 -17.89 24.48
C GLU A 345 -3.22 -19.18 24.05
N TYR A 346 -2.83 -19.26 22.79
CA TYR A 346 -1.96 -20.34 22.34
C TYR A 346 -0.66 -20.20 23.13
N ASP A 347 -0.49 -21.09 24.12
CA ASP A 347 0.77 -21.27 24.83
C ASP A 347 1.89 -21.40 23.78
N SER A 348 2.78 -20.44 23.81
CA SER A 348 3.96 -20.28 22.95
C SER A 348 5.01 -21.36 23.21
#